data_8f43bf9c57c2e64b6bdc9da7423521d1
#
_entry.id   8f43bf9c57c2e64b6bdc9da7423521d1
#
_cell.length_a   1.000
_cell.length_b   1.000
_cell.length_c   1.000
_cell.angle_alpha   90.00
_cell.angle_beta   90.00
_cell.angle_gamma   90.00
#
_symmetry.space_group_name_H-M   'P 1'
#
loop_
_entity.id
_entity.type
_entity.pdbx_description
1 polymer ?
#
loop_
_entity_poly.entity_id
_entity_poly.type
_entity_poly.pdbx_seq_one_letter_code
_entity_poly.pdbx_strand_id
1 'polypeptide(L)'
;YSEKNKASPNVCIIGGGIGVAPVACFASTLLPNSYDFYASFKSGSYGTKYLRANKLIITTDDGSEGIHGMLPAAINAETIQRAGYKYVYACGPTPMLAYVQKICKEANVKCFISMENRMACGVGACLGCTIRTTEGNKRVCKDGPIFDSDIIIFDEPSGVRRQSLAAEMQPDLSVEIAGVKFNNPVIAASGTFGFGQNYRGLFDVNKLGGICSKGMTLEPRAGNPGQRLVEVTGGLVNSIGLENPGVQHFIDNELPEMLKLKTTSIANLAGSDLESYVKGAELLDKTDVPMIELNISCPNVKAGGMAFGLECTAASTVVSAVRKVTKKPLVVKLSPNAPDVVGVAMACVKAGADGLSLVNTVQAIAIDIENAKPVFANIRAGYCGPAIKPLALRMVYDVVEAMNRLPKEERVPVIGIGGIQNWQDAVEFIMAGANAIEVGTATFSNPNTMIEIIDGLAAFMKRKGYATLEQMRGVAQVNCTQ
;
A
#
# COMPACT_ATOMS: atom_id res chain seq x y z
N TYR A 1 -17.13 61.99 -11.33
CA TYR A 1 -16.14 61.52 -12.29
C TYR A 1 -16.49 60.08 -12.65
N SER A 2 -16.74 59.87 -13.91
CA SER A 2 -17.40 58.72 -14.52
C SER A 2 -16.58 57.41 -14.38
N GLU A 3 -17.23 56.36 -13.93
CA GLU A 3 -16.77 54.94 -13.95
C GLU A 3 -16.68 54.30 -15.35
N LYS A 4 -16.61 55.10 -16.40
CA LYS A 4 -16.53 54.63 -17.78
C LYS A 4 -15.08 54.75 -18.30
N ASN A 5 -14.25 53.70 -18.08
CA ASN A 5 -13.07 53.29 -18.79
C ASN A 5 -12.07 52.54 -17.89
N LYS A 6 -12.52 51.59 -17.09
CA LYS A 6 -11.61 50.53 -16.63
C LYS A 6 -11.55 49.48 -17.75
N ALA A 7 -10.47 49.43 -18.50
CA ALA A 7 -10.21 48.31 -19.39
C ALA A 7 -10.33 47.00 -18.58
N SER A 8 -11.15 46.10 -19.06
CA SER A 8 -11.24 44.78 -18.44
C SER A 8 -9.86 44.15 -18.31
N PRO A 9 -9.49 43.50 -17.21
CA PRO A 9 -8.18 42.92 -17.08
C PRO A 9 -7.97 41.85 -18.17
N ASN A 10 -6.82 41.91 -18.86
CA ASN A 10 -6.49 40.98 -19.91
C ASN A 10 -6.02 39.60 -19.38
N VAL A 11 -5.80 39.49 -18.10
CA VAL A 11 -5.17 38.32 -17.45
C VAL A 11 -6.09 37.72 -16.40
N CYS A 12 -6.28 36.40 -16.48
CA CYS A 12 -6.93 35.59 -15.49
C CYS A 12 -5.89 34.68 -14.85
N ILE A 13 -5.84 34.64 -13.52
CA ILE A 13 -4.94 33.78 -12.75
C ILE A 13 -5.78 32.81 -11.94
N ILE A 14 -5.45 31.52 -11.99
CA ILE A 14 -6.20 30.44 -11.34
C ILE A 14 -5.26 29.61 -10.49
N GLY A 15 -5.54 29.54 -9.18
CA GLY A 15 -4.79 28.75 -8.21
C GLY A 15 -5.64 27.70 -7.50
N GLY A 16 -5.13 26.50 -7.30
CA GLY A 16 -5.81 25.44 -6.55
C GLY A 16 -4.97 24.88 -5.40
N GLY A 17 -5.49 24.92 -4.17
CA GLY A 17 -4.78 24.45 -2.99
C GLY A 17 -3.40 25.09 -2.86
N ILE A 18 -2.33 24.29 -2.69
CA ILE A 18 -0.95 24.79 -2.60
C ILE A 18 -0.49 25.52 -3.87
N GLY A 19 -1.07 25.21 -5.04
CA GLY A 19 -0.78 25.88 -6.30
C GLY A 19 -1.16 27.37 -6.34
N VAL A 20 -1.90 27.86 -5.34
CA VAL A 20 -2.13 29.31 -5.15
C VAL A 20 -0.81 30.05 -4.91
N ALA A 21 0.15 29.45 -4.17
CA ALA A 21 1.40 30.11 -3.81
C ALA A 21 2.24 30.56 -5.03
N PRO A 22 2.58 29.70 -6.00
CA PRO A 22 3.37 30.10 -7.16
C PRO A 22 2.63 31.11 -8.05
N VAL A 23 1.32 30.97 -8.25
CA VAL A 23 0.58 31.95 -9.08
C VAL A 23 0.32 33.26 -8.32
N ALA A 24 0.24 33.29 -7.00
CA ALA A 24 0.20 34.51 -6.20
C ALA A 24 1.56 35.26 -6.25
N CYS A 25 2.67 34.50 -6.23
CA CYS A 25 4.00 35.07 -6.43
C CYS A 25 4.10 35.74 -7.83
N PHE A 26 3.66 35.06 -8.88
CA PHE A 26 3.56 35.67 -10.21
C PHE A 26 2.66 36.90 -10.23
N ALA A 27 1.46 36.82 -9.64
CA ALA A 27 0.52 37.92 -9.55
C ALA A 27 1.11 39.18 -8.87
N SER A 28 2.01 39.01 -7.91
CA SER A 28 2.68 40.11 -7.21
C SER A 28 3.60 40.94 -8.11
N THR A 29 4.01 40.40 -9.24
CA THR A 29 4.83 41.11 -10.26
C THR A 29 4.01 41.94 -11.24
N LEU A 30 2.67 41.74 -11.24
CA LEU A 30 1.75 42.48 -12.12
C LEU A 30 1.27 43.77 -11.46
N LEU A 31 0.82 44.71 -12.31
CA LEU A 31 0.24 45.95 -11.83
C LEU A 31 -1.05 45.67 -11.03
N PRO A 32 -1.31 46.39 -9.95
CA PRO A 32 -2.55 46.27 -9.19
C PRO A 32 -3.77 46.48 -10.12
N ASN A 33 -4.80 45.65 -9.88
CA ASN A 33 -6.06 45.65 -10.65
C ASN A 33 -5.93 45.31 -12.15
N SER A 34 -4.79 44.79 -12.61
CA SER A 34 -4.58 44.40 -14.03
C SER A 34 -4.94 42.95 -14.32
N TYR A 35 -5.37 42.17 -13.33
CA TYR A 35 -5.72 40.77 -13.43
C TYR A 35 -6.90 40.42 -12.52
N ASP A 36 -7.64 39.35 -12.85
CA ASP A 36 -8.60 38.69 -11.98
C ASP A 36 -7.97 37.40 -11.43
N PHE A 37 -8.30 37.06 -10.18
CA PHE A 37 -7.72 35.91 -9.50
C PHE A 37 -8.82 34.97 -9.00
N TYR A 38 -8.75 33.69 -9.36
CA TYR A 38 -9.62 32.61 -8.88
C TYR A 38 -8.79 31.67 -8.01
N ALA A 39 -9.22 31.46 -6.78
CA ALA A 39 -8.56 30.56 -5.82
C ALA A 39 -9.53 29.47 -5.37
N SER A 40 -9.13 28.21 -5.49
CA SER A 40 -9.96 27.07 -5.12
C SER A 40 -9.29 26.20 -4.04
N PHE A 41 -10.02 25.90 -2.96
CA PHE A 41 -9.52 25.17 -1.79
C PHE A 41 -10.52 24.08 -1.37
N LYS A 42 -10.07 23.13 -0.55
CA LYS A 42 -10.96 22.16 0.10
C LYS A 42 -11.75 22.82 1.23
N SER A 43 -11.04 23.60 2.07
CA SER A 43 -11.60 24.32 3.23
C SER A 43 -10.73 25.53 3.52
N GLY A 44 -11.34 26.69 3.84
CA GLY A 44 -10.67 27.93 4.17
C GLY A 44 -9.60 28.37 3.17
N SER A 45 -9.38 29.65 3.00
CA SER A 45 -8.37 30.19 2.07
C SER A 45 -7.04 30.48 2.75
N TYR A 46 -5.95 30.42 1.97
CA TYR A 46 -4.63 30.86 2.39
C TYR A 46 -3.85 31.44 1.19
N GLY A 47 -2.86 32.30 1.47
CA GLY A 47 -2.00 32.87 0.44
C GLY A 47 -2.63 33.99 -0.41
N THR A 48 -3.89 34.37 -0.12
CA THR A 48 -4.66 35.37 -0.89
C THR A 48 -4.57 36.80 -0.35
N LYS A 49 -4.13 36.96 0.90
CA LYS A 49 -4.17 38.23 1.67
C LYS A 49 -3.47 39.41 0.97
N TYR A 50 -2.41 39.16 0.21
CA TYR A 50 -1.59 40.21 -0.41
C TYR A 50 -1.84 40.39 -1.90
N LEU A 51 -2.85 39.71 -2.46
CA LEU A 51 -3.22 39.85 -3.85
C LEU A 51 -3.84 41.22 -4.11
N ARG A 52 -3.43 41.86 -5.20
CA ARG A 52 -3.97 43.14 -5.67
C ARG A 52 -4.74 42.96 -6.98
N ALA A 53 -5.61 41.93 -6.98
CA ALA A 53 -6.46 41.60 -8.12
C ALA A 53 -7.58 42.64 -8.32
N ASN A 54 -8.04 42.83 -9.55
CA ASN A 54 -9.27 43.56 -9.83
C ASN A 54 -10.49 42.81 -9.23
N LYS A 55 -10.51 41.47 -9.38
CA LYS A 55 -11.47 40.59 -8.69
C LYS A 55 -10.72 39.43 -8.06
N LEU A 56 -11.02 39.12 -6.82
CA LEU A 56 -10.60 37.91 -6.13
C LEU A 56 -11.84 37.05 -5.86
N ILE A 57 -11.86 35.86 -6.45
CA ILE A 57 -12.96 34.90 -6.32
C ILE A 57 -12.42 33.65 -5.65
N ILE A 58 -13.00 33.29 -4.52
CA ILE A 58 -12.62 32.11 -3.72
C ILE A 58 -13.72 31.08 -3.81
N THR A 59 -13.34 29.82 -4.00
CA THR A 59 -14.24 28.67 -3.86
C THR A 59 -13.70 27.72 -2.80
N THR A 60 -14.59 27.09 -2.01
CA THR A 60 -14.24 26.03 -1.07
C THR A 60 -15.20 24.86 -1.23
N ASP A 61 -14.65 23.64 -1.25
CA ASP A 61 -15.44 22.42 -1.46
C ASP A 61 -16.49 22.22 -0.36
N ASP A 62 -16.17 22.64 0.87
CA ASP A 62 -17.04 22.54 2.06
C ASP A 62 -17.92 23.77 2.33
N GLY A 63 -17.79 24.83 1.52
CA GLY A 63 -18.55 26.07 1.69
C GLY A 63 -18.09 26.94 2.86
N SER A 64 -16.93 26.68 3.46
CA SER A 64 -16.40 27.43 4.61
C SER A 64 -16.02 28.87 4.27
N GLU A 65 -15.73 29.17 3.00
CA GLU A 65 -15.40 30.51 2.53
C GLU A 65 -15.70 30.68 1.05
N GLY A 66 -16.21 31.84 0.64
CA GLY A 66 -16.50 32.18 -0.76
C GLY A 66 -17.66 31.38 -1.35
N ILE A 67 -17.49 30.95 -2.59
CA ILE A 67 -18.49 30.16 -3.34
C ILE A 67 -18.36 28.69 -2.91
N HIS A 68 -19.46 28.06 -2.50
CA HIS A 68 -19.49 26.64 -2.18
C HIS A 68 -19.32 25.79 -3.45
N GLY A 69 -18.29 24.96 -3.47
CA GLY A 69 -17.99 24.01 -4.54
C GLY A 69 -16.59 24.19 -5.12
N MET A 70 -16.27 23.34 -6.10
CA MET A 70 -14.98 23.37 -6.81
C MET A 70 -14.92 24.52 -7.83
N LEU A 71 -13.77 24.74 -8.45
CA LEU A 71 -13.51 25.77 -9.45
C LEU A 71 -14.62 25.92 -10.51
N PRO A 72 -15.25 24.86 -11.07
CA PRO A 72 -16.35 24.98 -12.02
C PRO A 72 -17.57 25.75 -11.53
N ALA A 73 -17.75 25.92 -10.22
CA ALA A 73 -18.82 26.74 -9.67
C ALA A 73 -18.59 28.26 -9.86
N ALA A 74 -17.34 28.66 -10.12
CA ALA A 74 -16.97 30.07 -10.20
C ALA A 74 -16.59 30.51 -11.62
N ILE A 75 -16.09 29.61 -12.47
CA ILE A 75 -15.58 29.95 -13.82
C ILE A 75 -15.83 28.82 -14.81
N ASN A 76 -16.22 29.21 -16.03
CA ASN A 76 -16.42 28.34 -17.19
C ASN A 76 -15.99 29.05 -18.47
N ALA A 77 -16.10 28.40 -19.63
CA ALA A 77 -15.70 28.97 -20.93
C ALA A 77 -16.42 30.28 -21.26
N GLU A 78 -17.74 30.34 -20.98
CA GLU A 78 -18.54 31.55 -21.21
C GLU A 78 -18.08 32.74 -20.32
N THR A 79 -17.74 32.44 -19.06
CA THR A 79 -17.17 33.46 -18.16
C THR A 79 -15.86 34.03 -18.69
N ILE A 80 -14.98 33.17 -19.22
CA ILE A 80 -13.69 33.58 -19.81
C ILE A 80 -13.91 34.45 -21.04
N GLN A 81 -14.79 34.06 -21.95
CA GLN A 81 -15.12 34.80 -23.17
C GLN A 81 -15.73 36.16 -22.86
N ARG A 82 -16.72 36.20 -21.96
CA ARG A 82 -17.42 37.43 -21.54
C ARG A 82 -16.47 38.43 -20.87
N ALA A 83 -15.48 37.94 -20.09
CA ALA A 83 -14.48 38.77 -19.43
C ALA A 83 -13.45 39.31 -20.40
N GLY A 84 -13.27 38.72 -21.58
CA GLY A 84 -12.33 39.18 -22.61
C GLY A 84 -10.86 38.92 -22.24
N TYR A 85 -10.56 37.91 -21.43
CA TYR A 85 -9.18 37.58 -21.10
C TYR A 85 -8.41 37.15 -22.34
N LYS A 86 -7.14 37.63 -22.42
CA LYS A 86 -6.19 37.21 -23.45
C LYS A 86 -5.32 36.05 -23.01
N TYR A 87 -5.05 35.97 -21.70
CA TYR A 87 -4.17 34.97 -21.11
C TYR A 87 -4.76 34.43 -19.82
N VAL A 88 -4.63 33.11 -19.65
CA VAL A 88 -4.93 32.42 -18.41
C VAL A 88 -3.66 31.74 -17.89
N TYR A 89 -3.36 31.91 -16.60
CA TYR A 89 -2.23 31.25 -15.93
C TYR A 89 -2.80 30.40 -14.81
N ALA A 90 -2.43 29.11 -14.76
CA ALA A 90 -2.98 28.20 -13.78
C ALA A 90 -1.91 27.34 -13.10
N CYS A 91 -2.11 27.08 -11.78
CA CYS A 91 -1.35 26.10 -11.02
C CYS A 91 -2.24 25.43 -9.97
N GLY A 92 -2.16 24.12 -9.83
CA GLY A 92 -2.95 23.36 -8.87
C GLY A 92 -3.04 21.86 -9.16
N PRO A 93 -4.01 21.17 -8.56
CA PRO A 93 -4.21 19.73 -8.78
C PRO A 93 -4.50 19.40 -10.26
N THR A 94 -3.96 18.26 -10.72
CA THR A 94 -4.12 17.81 -12.13
C THR A 94 -5.57 17.84 -12.65
N PRO A 95 -6.61 17.39 -11.89
CA PRO A 95 -7.98 17.47 -12.40
C PRO A 95 -8.48 18.90 -12.62
N MET A 96 -8.03 19.85 -11.76
CA MET A 96 -8.34 21.26 -11.95
C MET A 96 -7.64 21.83 -13.20
N LEU A 97 -6.37 21.49 -13.41
CA LEU A 97 -5.60 21.95 -14.56
C LEU A 97 -6.17 21.40 -15.88
N ALA A 98 -6.61 20.14 -15.92
CA ALA A 98 -7.30 19.56 -17.07
C ALA A 98 -8.63 20.30 -17.35
N TYR A 99 -9.38 20.65 -16.32
CA TYR A 99 -10.58 21.47 -16.46
C TYR A 99 -10.27 22.87 -17.04
N VAL A 100 -9.24 23.51 -16.50
CA VAL A 100 -8.80 24.85 -17.00
C VAL A 100 -8.37 24.78 -18.46
N GLN A 101 -7.58 23.78 -18.86
CA GLN A 101 -7.21 23.57 -20.26
C GLN A 101 -8.46 23.46 -21.15
N LYS A 102 -9.45 22.63 -20.73
CA LYS A 102 -10.68 22.43 -21.48
C LYS A 102 -11.45 23.75 -21.70
N ILE A 103 -11.73 24.50 -20.63
CA ILE A 103 -12.51 25.76 -20.73
C ILE A 103 -11.76 26.86 -21.49
N CYS A 104 -10.42 26.91 -21.40
CA CYS A 104 -9.62 27.85 -22.18
C CYS A 104 -9.64 27.51 -23.68
N LYS A 105 -9.57 26.22 -24.02
CA LYS A 105 -9.69 25.75 -25.40
C LYS A 105 -11.07 26.07 -26.00
N GLU A 106 -12.14 25.81 -25.25
CA GLU A 106 -13.51 26.16 -25.64
C GLU A 106 -13.72 27.67 -25.81
N ALA A 107 -13.06 28.47 -24.96
CA ALA A 107 -13.12 29.93 -25.01
C ALA A 107 -12.16 30.54 -26.08
N ASN A 108 -11.29 29.73 -26.70
CA ASN A 108 -10.25 30.15 -27.60
C ASN A 108 -9.28 31.19 -26.97
N VAL A 109 -8.85 30.94 -25.74
CA VAL A 109 -7.96 31.80 -24.96
C VAL A 109 -6.67 31.07 -24.64
N LYS A 110 -5.53 31.79 -24.82
CA LYS A 110 -4.20 31.26 -24.53
C LYS A 110 -4.05 30.95 -23.04
N CYS A 111 -3.63 29.71 -22.73
CA CYS A 111 -3.49 29.26 -21.35
C CYS A 111 -2.09 28.70 -21.10
N PHE A 112 -1.49 29.10 -19.99
CA PHE A 112 -0.21 28.58 -19.48
C PHE A 112 -0.44 27.88 -18.14
N ILE A 113 0.05 26.66 -18.04
CA ILE A 113 -0.11 25.80 -16.86
C ILE A 113 1.25 25.54 -16.23
N SER A 114 1.36 25.84 -14.95
CA SER A 114 2.48 25.40 -14.12
C SER A 114 2.22 23.97 -13.67
N MET A 115 3.00 23.03 -14.20
CA MET A 115 2.92 21.61 -13.88
C MET A 115 3.80 21.28 -12.68
N GLU A 116 3.29 20.40 -11.83
CA GLU A 116 4.04 19.78 -10.74
C GLU A 116 4.17 18.27 -10.98
N ASN A 117 5.34 17.72 -10.67
CA ASN A 117 5.56 16.29 -10.69
C ASN A 117 6.60 15.91 -9.62
N ARG A 118 6.64 14.62 -9.24
CA ARG A 118 7.66 14.13 -8.30
C ARG A 118 9.05 14.30 -8.90
N MET A 119 9.94 15.01 -8.19
CA MET A 119 11.29 15.31 -8.64
C MET A 119 12.30 14.57 -7.75
N ALA A 120 13.24 13.86 -8.40
CA ALA A 120 14.37 13.26 -7.72
C ALA A 120 15.62 14.16 -7.88
N CYS A 121 16.13 14.39 -9.10
CA CYS A 121 17.36 15.13 -9.30
C CYS A 121 17.18 16.65 -9.45
N GLY A 122 16.04 17.14 -9.90
CA GLY A 122 15.78 18.55 -10.16
C GLY A 122 16.55 19.18 -11.34
N VAL A 123 17.44 18.44 -12.01
CA VAL A 123 18.35 18.93 -13.07
C VAL A 123 18.12 18.28 -14.43
N GLY A 124 17.07 17.46 -14.57
CA GLY A 124 16.70 16.81 -15.83
C GLY A 124 17.45 15.51 -16.15
N ALA A 125 18.30 15.01 -15.25
CA ALA A 125 19.12 13.81 -15.52
C ALA A 125 18.36 12.50 -15.32
N CYS A 126 17.49 12.40 -14.27
CA CYS A 126 16.81 11.15 -13.90
C CYS A 126 15.51 10.86 -14.66
N LEU A 127 14.99 11.81 -15.44
CA LEU A 127 13.74 11.74 -16.19
C LEU A 127 12.47 11.45 -15.34
N GLY A 128 12.57 11.45 -14.01
CA GLY A 128 11.49 11.08 -13.11
C GLY A 128 10.29 12.05 -13.09
N CYS A 129 10.52 13.33 -13.44
CA CYS A 129 9.47 14.36 -13.48
C CYS A 129 8.88 14.56 -14.89
N THR A 130 8.90 13.54 -15.73
CA THR A 130 8.41 13.60 -17.12
C THR A 130 6.89 13.71 -17.16
N ILE A 131 6.37 14.58 -18.03
CA ILE A 131 4.97 14.69 -18.42
C ILE A 131 4.82 14.39 -19.92
N ARG A 132 3.63 13.94 -20.31
CA ARG A 132 3.29 13.68 -21.72
C ARG A 132 2.84 14.97 -22.39
N THR A 133 3.36 15.24 -23.57
CA THR A 133 2.94 16.36 -24.39
C THR A 133 2.78 15.93 -25.86
N THR A 134 2.10 16.75 -26.66
CA THR A 134 1.96 16.53 -28.11
C THR A 134 3.30 16.63 -28.85
N GLU A 135 4.32 17.23 -28.23
CA GLU A 135 5.68 17.33 -28.72
C GLU A 135 6.63 16.26 -28.16
N GLY A 136 6.08 15.19 -27.58
CA GLY A 136 6.84 14.16 -26.88
C GLY A 136 6.95 14.42 -25.36
N ASN A 137 7.78 13.65 -24.69
CA ASN A 137 7.95 13.74 -23.23
C ASN A 137 8.79 14.96 -22.84
N LYS A 138 8.30 15.77 -21.89
CA LYS A 138 8.99 16.95 -21.33
C LYS A 138 9.24 16.77 -19.83
N ARG A 139 10.35 17.26 -19.33
CA ARG A 139 10.72 17.20 -17.91
C ARG A 139 10.31 18.49 -17.21
N VAL A 140 9.49 18.38 -16.20
CA VAL A 140 9.00 19.56 -15.45
C VAL A 140 10.15 20.38 -14.87
N CYS A 141 11.20 19.75 -14.35
CA CYS A 141 12.33 20.44 -13.73
C CYS A 141 13.27 21.17 -14.69
N LYS A 142 13.30 20.81 -15.99
CA LYS A 142 14.23 21.37 -16.98
C LYS A 142 13.53 22.09 -18.13
N ASP A 143 12.46 21.49 -18.65
CA ASP A 143 11.74 21.97 -19.83
C ASP A 143 10.54 22.87 -19.43
N GLY A 144 10.16 22.86 -18.12
CA GLY A 144 9.11 23.66 -17.48
C GLY A 144 9.64 24.52 -16.34
N PRO A 145 8.85 24.75 -15.27
CA PRO A 145 7.57 24.10 -14.93
C PRO A 145 6.35 24.63 -15.70
N ILE A 146 6.48 25.77 -16.43
CA ILE A 146 5.36 26.42 -17.12
C ILE A 146 5.33 25.94 -18.57
N PHE A 147 4.18 25.43 -18.98
CA PHE A 147 3.94 24.93 -20.33
C PHE A 147 2.72 25.60 -20.94
N ASP A 148 2.73 25.73 -22.25
CA ASP A 148 1.52 26.00 -23.01
C ASP A 148 0.51 24.87 -22.79
N SER A 149 -0.72 25.20 -22.42
CA SER A 149 -1.72 24.18 -22.15
C SER A 149 -2.05 23.31 -23.36
N ASP A 150 -1.90 23.86 -24.59
CA ASP A 150 -2.26 23.15 -25.82
C ASP A 150 -1.37 21.92 -26.08
N ILE A 151 -0.15 21.93 -25.55
CA ILE A 151 0.76 20.78 -25.72
C ILE A 151 0.61 19.72 -24.63
N ILE A 152 0.00 20.03 -23.48
CA ILE A 152 -0.10 19.07 -22.34
C ILE A 152 -1.17 18.03 -22.64
N ILE A 153 -0.83 16.75 -22.45
CA ILE A 153 -1.75 15.63 -22.52
C ILE A 153 -2.09 15.23 -21.08
N PHE A 154 -3.32 15.53 -20.64
CA PHE A 154 -3.86 14.98 -19.41
C PHE A 154 -4.50 13.64 -19.72
N ASP A 155 -4.07 12.59 -19.02
CA ASP A 155 -4.75 11.30 -19.09
C ASP A 155 -6.15 11.46 -18.49
N GLU A 156 -7.18 10.92 -19.16
CA GLU A 156 -8.51 10.89 -18.58
C GLU A 156 -8.45 10.16 -17.25
N PRO A 157 -9.06 10.70 -16.18
CA PRO A 157 -9.11 9.98 -14.92
C PRO A 157 -9.90 8.68 -15.15
N SER A 158 -9.17 7.56 -15.19
CA SER A 158 -9.75 6.23 -15.14
C SER A 158 -10.35 6.02 -13.74
N GLY A 159 -11.54 6.51 -13.53
CA GLY A 159 -12.20 6.48 -12.23
C GLY A 159 -13.69 6.69 -12.37
N VAL A 160 -14.44 5.59 -12.31
CA VAL A 160 -15.87 5.61 -12.08
C VAL A 160 -16.14 6.48 -10.85
N ARG A 161 -16.73 7.66 -11.06
CA ARG A 161 -17.35 8.44 -10.00
C ARG A 161 -18.48 7.60 -9.39
N ARG A 162 -18.19 6.88 -8.33
CA ARG A 162 -19.24 6.43 -7.42
C ARG A 162 -19.62 7.66 -6.59
N GLN A 163 -20.77 8.24 -6.95
CA GLN A 163 -21.37 9.36 -6.25
C GLN A 163 -21.69 8.98 -4.79
N SER A 164 -21.54 9.96 -3.93
CA SER A 164 -21.74 9.97 -2.50
C SER A 164 -23.12 9.48 -2.06
N LEU A 165 -23.23 8.20 -1.74
CA LEU A 165 -24.20 7.65 -0.80
C LEU A 165 -23.50 7.30 0.54
N ALA A 166 -22.31 7.83 0.78
CA ALA A 166 -21.36 7.34 1.76
C ALA A 166 -21.51 7.91 3.19
N ALA A 167 -22.48 8.78 3.45
CA ALA A 167 -22.54 9.47 4.75
C ALA A 167 -22.99 8.59 5.94
N GLU A 168 -23.71 7.48 5.70
CA GLU A 168 -24.28 6.64 6.77
C GLU A 168 -23.77 5.20 6.83
N MET A 169 -23.03 4.73 5.84
CA MET A 169 -22.62 3.33 5.76
C MET A 169 -21.33 3.07 6.52
N GLN A 170 -21.35 2.13 7.46
CA GLN A 170 -20.13 1.55 8.02
C GLN A 170 -19.64 0.43 7.08
N PRO A 171 -18.41 0.52 6.55
CA PRO A 171 -17.89 -0.53 5.66
C PRO A 171 -17.67 -1.84 6.43
N ASP A 172 -17.99 -2.96 5.81
CA ASP A 172 -17.69 -4.28 6.32
C ASP A 172 -16.23 -4.64 5.99
N LEU A 173 -15.42 -4.79 7.05
CA LEU A 173 -14.02 -5.20 6.95
C LEU A 173 -13.83 -6.70 7.06
N SER A 174 -14.90 -7.49 7.28
CA SER A 174 -14.77 -8.94 7.42
C SER A 174 -14.26 -9.58 6.13
N VAL A 175 -13.46 -10.63 6.29
CA VAL A 175 -12.94 -11.44 5.18
C VAL A 175 -13.03 -12.92 5.51
N GLU A 176 -13.10 -13.75 4.48
CA GLU A 176 -13.00 -15.19 4.59
C GLU A 176 -11.73 -15.67 3.86
N ILE A 177 -10.92 -16.49 4.53
CA ILE A 177 -9.69 -17.06 4.00
C ILE A 177 -9.75 -18.57 4.19
N ALA A 178 -9.78 -19.31 3.10
CA ALA A 178 -9.86 -20.77 3.13
C ALA A 178 -10.98 -21.32 4.02
N GLY A 179 -12.17 -20.69 4.00
CA GLY A 179 -13.32 -21.07 4.83
C GLY A 179 -13.29 -20.55 6.27
N VAL A 180 -12.23 -19.89 6.70
CA VAL A 180 -12.11 -19.28 8.03
C VAL A 180 -12.46 -17.81 7.99
N LYS A 181 -13.35 -17.36 8.88
CA LYS A 181 -13.79 -15.96 8.98
C LYS A 181 -12.86 -15.15 9.87
N PHE A 182 -12.56 -13.93 9.40
CA PHE A 182 -11.79 -12.90 10.11
C PHE A 182 -12.64 -11.63 10.21
N ASN A 183 -12.65 -11.00 11.39
CA ASN A 183 -13.42 -9.77 11.62
C ASN A 183 -12.92 -8.56 10.78
N ASN A 184 -11.67 -8.60 10.38
CA ASN A 184 -11.04 -7.63 9.48
C ASN A 184 -9.77 -8.25 8.85
N PRO A 185 -9.17 -7.64 7.81
CA PRO A 185 -8.09 -8.26 7.05
C PRO A 185 -6.70 -8.13 7.70
N VAL A 186 -6.59 -7.56 8.91
CA VAL A 186 -5.29 -7.25 9.52
C VAL A 186 -4.89 -8.34 10.50
N ILE A 187 -3.81 -9.05 10.17
CA ILE A 187 -3.29 -10.19 10.92
C ILE A 187 -1.92 -9.82 11.47
N ALA A 188 -1.65 -10.17 12.74
CA ALA A 188 -0.31 -10.07 13.30
C ALA A 188 0.58 -11.17 12.72
N ALA A 189 1.69 -10.78 12.08
CA ALA A 189 2.60 -11.71 11.39
C ALA A 189 3.37 -12.61 12.36
N SER A 190 3.60 -13.84 11.94
CA SER A 190 4.45 -14.78 12.66
C SER A 190 5.85 -14.22 12.95
N GLY A 191 6.34 -14.47 14.14
CA GLY A 191 7.70 -14.14 14.56
C GLY A 191 7.87 -12.75 15.17
N THR A 192 6.90 -11.85 15.05
CA THR A 192 6.98 -10.48 15.57
C THR A 192 5.98 -10.21 16.69
N PHE A 193 5.02 -11.09 16.89
CA PHE A 193 3.92 -10.91 17.83
C PHE A 193 3.83 -12.01 18.92
N GLY A 194 4.77 -12.96 18.93
CA GLY A 194 4.76 -14.09 19.85
C GLY A 194 3.50 -14.95 19.70
N PHE A 195 2.77 -15.08 20.79
CA PHE A 195 1.46 -15.76 20.85
C PHE A 195 0.33 -14.76 21.17
N GLY A 196 0.59 -13.46 21.05
CA GLY A 196 -0.39 -12.38 21.27
C GLY A 196 -0.50 -11.88 22.71
N GLN A 197 -0.10 -12.67 23.70
CA GLN A 197 -0.28 -12.33 25.12
C GLN A 197 0.56 -11.12 25.54
N ASN A 198 1.77 -11.00 25.03
CA ASN A 198 2.72 -9.93 25.38
C ASN A 198 2.22 -8.53 24.98
N TYR A 199 1.29 -8.43 24.03
CA TYR A 199 0.75 -7.19 23.56
C TYR A 199 -0.56 -6.76 24.23
N ARG A 200 -1.18 -7.62 25.05
CA ARG A 200 -2.46 -7.32 25.77
C ARG A 200 -2.38 -6.07 26.66
N GLY A 201 -1.19 -5.72 27.16
CA GLY A 201 -0.98 -4.53 27.98
C GLY A 201 -0.82 -3.23 27.17
N LEU A 202 -0.67 -3.31 25.84
CA LEU A 202 -0.44 -2.18 24.97
C LEU A 202 -1.72 -1.74 24.24
N PHE A 203 -2.53 -2.70 23.79
CA PHE A 203 -3.82 -2.46 23.15
C PHE A 203 -4.71 -3.72 23.23
N ASP A 204 -5.99 -3.56 22.88
CA ASP A 204 -6.93 -4.69 22.82
C ASP A 204 -6.67 -5.55 21.57
N VAL A 205 -5.95 -6.66 21.77
CA VAL A 205 -5.59 -7.62 20.72
C VAL A 205 -6.81 -8.30 20.06
N ASN A 206 -7.98 -8.27 20.70
CA ASN A 206 -9.23 -8.81 20.14
C ASN A 206 -9.77 -7.99 18.96
N LYS A 207 -9.25 -6.79 18.74
CA LYS A 207 -9.58 -5.94 17.58
C LYS A 207 -8.91 -6.41 16.29
N LEU A 208 -7.86 -7.22 16.38
CA LEU A 208 -7.17 -7.76 15.21
C LEU A 208 -8.05 -8.80 14.49
N GLY A 209 -7.89 -8.91 13.18
CA GLY A 209 -8.52 -9.97 12.40
C GLY A 209 -7.97 -11.34 12.75
N GLY A 210 -6.65 -11.45 12.92
CA GLY A 210 -5.99 -12.70 13.30
C GLY A 210 -4.64 -12.49 13.96
N ILE A 211 -4.15 -13.55 14.61
CA ILE A 211 -2.79 -13.63 15.16
C ILE A 211 -2.16 -14.91 14.64
N CYS A 212 -1.08 -14.75 13.84
CA CYS A 212 -0.24 -15.86 13.44
C CYS A 212 0.83 -16.10 14.52
N SER A 213 0.84 -17.30 15.10
CA SER A 213 1.74 -17.66 16.19
C SER A 213 3.21 -17.55 15.79
N LYS A 214 4.10 -17.54 16.76
CA LYS A 214 5.51 -17.83 16.55
C LYS A 214 5.68 -19.10 15.72
N GLY A 215 6.60 -19.11 14.75
CA GLY A 215 6.88 -20.31 13.96
C GLY A 215 7.42 -21.43 14.83
N MET A 216 6.68 -22.54 14.91
CA MET A 216 7.05 -23.72 15.69
C MET A 216 7.71 -24.78 14.81
N THR A 217 8.68 -25.47 15.36
CA THR A 217 9.26 -26.70 14.84
C THR A 217 8.79 -27.89 15.68
N LEU A 218 8.87 -29.11 15.15
CA LEU A 218 8.46 -30.30 15.89
C LEU A 218 9.12 -30.33 17.27
N GLU A 219 10.43 -30.21 17.29
CA GLU A 219 11.23 -30.14 18.52
C GLU A 219 11.57 -28.67 18.87
N PRO A 220 11.81 -28.34 20.17
CA PRO A 220 12.24 -27.02 20.59
C PRO A 220 13.52 -26.55 19.90
N ARG A 221 13.68 -25.24 19.66
CA ARG A 221 14.89 -24.65 19.13
C ARG A 221 15.35 -23.45 19.97
N ALA A 222 16.61 -23.43 20.32
CA ALA A 222 17.24 -22.32 21.07
C ALA A 222 17.51 -21.07 20.21
N GLY A 223 17.30 -21.14 18.88
CA GLY A 223 17.65 -20.06 17.96
C GLY A 223 19.15 -19.99 17.66
N ASN A 224 19.55 -18.94 16.94
CA ASN A 224 20.94 -18.71 16.57
C ASN A 224 21.73 -18.06 17.70
N PRO A 225 23.02 -18.35 17.86
CA PRO A 225 23.88 -17.72 18.84
C PRO A 225 24.29 -16.30 18.41
N GLY A 226 24.77 -15.50 19.37
CA GLY A 226 25.32 -14.17 19.15
C GLY A 226 24.27 -13.10 18.91
N GLN A 227 24.66 -12.06 18.18
CA GLN A 227 23.74 -10.96 17.80
C GLN A 227 22.67 -11.46 16.84
N ARG A 228 21.42 -11.11 17.09
CA ARG A 228 20.27 -11.62 16.34
C ARG A 228 19.48 -10.56 15.59
N LEU A 229 19.75 -9.28 15.86
CA LEU A 229 19.02 -8.16 15.29
C LEU A 229 19.96 -6.98 15.07
N VAL A 230 19.88 -6.35 13.90
CA VAL A 230 20.60 -5.11 13.55
C VAL A 230 19.68 -4.19 12.79
N GLU A 231 19.62 -2.94 13.22
CA GLU A 231 18.93 -1.89 12.48
C GLU A 231 19.82 -1.46 11.29
N VAL A 232 19.20 -1.31 10.13
CA VAL A 232 19.83 -0.85 8.89
C VAL A 232 18.92 0.16 8.20
N THR A 233 19.43 0.86 7.19
CA THR A 233 18.65 1.83 6.43
C THR A 233 17.37 1.17 5.89
N GLY A 234 16.23 1.72 6.29
CA GLY A 234 14.91 1.30 5.82
C GLY A 234 14.39 0.00 6.44
N GLY A 235 15.00 -0.53 7.52
CA GLY A 235 14.46 -1.71 8.17
C GLY A 235 15.40 -2.39 9.16
N LEU A 236 15.19 -3.69 9.31
CA LEU A 236 15.92 -4.54 10.24
C LEU A 236 16.47 -5.78 9.51
N VAL A 237 17.67 -6.19 9.89
CA VAL A 237 18.22 -7.51 9.53
C VAL A 237 18.18 -8.40 10.76
N ASN A 238 17.60 -9.59 10.64
CA ASN A 238 17.42 -10.50 11.76
C ASN A 238 17.92 -11.91 11.47
N SER A 239 18.45 -12.55 12.51
CA SER A 239 18.94 -13.94 12.52
C SER A 239 18.46 -14.65 13.79
N ILE A 240 17.14 -14.71 13.99
CA ILE A 240 16.55 -15.33 15.19
C ILE A 240 16.79 -16.84 15.24
N GLY A 241 16.74 -17.51 14.08
CA GLY A 241 16.98 -18.94 13.96
C GLY A 241 15.82 -19.82 14.42
N LEU A 242 14.57 -19.33 14.28
CA LEU A 242 13.36 -20.05 14.70
C LEU A 242 13.39 -20.48 16.16
N GLU A 243 13.87 -19.63 17.08
CA GLU A 243 13.69 -19.91 18.51
C GLU A 243 12.23 -20.13 18.83
N ASN A 244 11.90 -21.29 19.35
CA ASN A 244 10.53 -21.67 19.69
C ASN A 244 10.52 -22.86 20.67
N PRO A 245 9.41 -23.06 21.43
CA PRO A 245 9.31 -24.12 22.43
C PRO A 245 8.93 -25.49 21.87
N GLY A 246 8.71 -25.62 20.57
CA GLY A 246 8.21 -26.85 19.93
C GLY A 246 6.68 -26.92 19.83
N VAL A 247 6.19 -27.73 18.88
CA VAL A 247 4.74 -27.86 18.60
C VAL A 247 3.99 -28.40 19.82
N GLN A 248 4.53 -29.41 20.55
CA GLN A 248 3.80 -29.99 21.70
C GLN A 248 3.64 -28.95 22.81
N HIS A 249 4.69 -28.20 23.15
CA HIS A 249 4.59 -27.13 24.15
C HIS A 249 3.57 -26.05 23.74
N PHE A 250 3.57 -25.67 22.47
CA PHE A 250 2.57 -24.74 21.96
C PHE A 250 1.15 -25.23 22.15
N ILE A 251 0.88 -26.49 21.84
CA ILE A 251 -0.44 -27.13 22.02
C ILE A 251 -0.88 -27.12 23.47
N ASP A 252 0.03 -27.44 24.38
CA ASP A 252 -0.30 -27.63 25.78
C ASP A 252 -0.42 -26.32 26.56
N ASN A 253 0.35 -25.29 26.19
CA ASN A 253 0.50 -24.06 26.99
C ASN A 253 0.01 -22.80 26.29
N GLU A 254 0.33 -22.58 25.01
CA GLU A 254 0.11 -21.31 24.34
C GLU A 254 -1.22 -21.29 23.56
N LEU A 255 -1.53 -22.35 22.86
CA LEU A 255 -2.74 -22.45 22.03
C LEU A 255 -4.03 -22.28 22.86
N PRO A 256 -4.18 -22.88 24.06
CA PRO A 256 -5.37 -22.67 24.88
C PRO A 256 -5.60 -21.19 25.22
N GLU A 257 -4.55 -20.45 25.46
CA GLU A 257 -4.64 -19.00 25.74
C GLU A 257 -4.95 -18.18 24.46
N MET A 258 -4.41 -18.57 23.30
CA MET A 258 -4.74 -17.94 22.02
C MET A 258 -6.22 -18.15 21.65
N LEU A 259 -6.75 -19.35 21.89
CA LEU A 259 -8.15 -19.70 21.58
C LEU A 259 -9.19 -18.98 22.48
N LYS A 260 -8.77 -18.42 23.63
CA LYS A 260 -9.64 -17.55 24.45
C LYS A 260 -9.82 -16.16 23.86
N LEU A 261 -9.00 -15.75 22.87
CA LEU A 261 -9.12 -14.48 22.20
C LEU A 261 -10.30 -14.47 21.22
N LYS A 262 -10.88 -13.30 21.02
CA LYS A 262 -11.96 -13.09 20.03
C LYS A 262 -11.43 -12.85 18.61
N THR A 263 -10.13 -13.04 18.40
CA THR A 263 -9.45 -12.93 17.10
C THR A 263 -9.08 -14.33 16.60
N THR A 264 -8.94 -14.49 15.29
CA THR A 264 -8.62 -15.79 14.68
C THR A 264 -7.18 -16.18 14.96
N SER A 265 -6.99 -17.38 15.56
CA SER A 265 -5.66 -17.93 15.84
C SER A 265 -5.17 -18.76 14.66
N ILE A 266 -3.93 -18.52 14.22
CA ILE A 266 -3.26 -19.23 13.12
C ILE A 266 -2.00 -19.87 13.69
N ALA A 267 -1.82 -21.19 13.51
CA ALA A 267 -0.61 -21.89 13.92
C ALA A 267 0.44 -21.84 12.80
N ASN A 268 1.58 -21.18 13.01
CA ASN A 268 2.68 -21.19 12.05
C ASN A 268 3.57 -22.43 12.29
N LEU A 269 3.63 -23.33 11.32
CA LEU A 269 4.42 -24.55 11.37
C LEU A 269 5.63 -24.45 10.43
N ALA A 270 6.82 -24.64 10.97
CA ALA A 270 8.08 -24.77 10.25
C ALA A 270 8.70 -26.15 10.51
N GLY A 271 9.58 -26.61 9.63
CA GLY A 271 10.25 -27.90 9.76
C GLY A 271 11.70 -27.85 9.30
N SER A 272 12.50 -28.82 9.73
CA SER A 272 13.88 -29.03 9.30
C SER A 272 13.98 -29.98 8.11
N ASP A 273 13.01 -30.90 8.02
CA ASP A 273 12.90 -31.96 7.04
C ASP A 273 11.44 -32.31 6.81
N LEU A 274 11.16 -33.15 5.84
CA LEU A 274 9.79 -33.53 5.48
C LEU A 274 9.04 -34.20 6.64
N GLU A 275 9.71 -35.05 7.40
CA GLU A 275 9.10 -35.79 8.51
C GLU A 275 8.65 -34.85 9.63
N SER A 276 9.45 -33.84 9.97
CA SER A 276 9.12 -32.85 11.00
C SER A 276 7.92 -32.00 10.61
N TYR A 277 7.77 -31.64 9.34
CA TYR A 277 6.56 -30.95 8.84
C TYR A 277 5.31 -31.85 8.97
N VAL A 278 5.40 -33.11 8.55
CA VAL A 278 4.28 -34.05 8.60
C VAL A 278 3.85 -34.30 10.04
N LYS A 279 4.78 -34.67 10.93
CA LYS A 279 4.47 -34.92 12.36
C LYS A 279 3.91 -33.68 13.07
N GLY A 280 4.49 -32.50 12.79
CA GLY A 280 3.98 -31.25 13.35
C GLY A 280 2.54 -30.96 12.91
N ALA A 281 2.23 -31.19 11.63
CA ALA A 281 0.88 -31.02 11.10
C ALA A 281 -0.11 -32.02 11.67
N GLU A 282 0.28 -33.30 11.86
CA GLU A 282 -0.55 -34.33 12.52
C GLU A 282 -0.92 -33.97 13.97
N LEU A 283 0.02 -33.34 14.68
CA LEU A 283 -0.25 -32.85 16.04
C LEU A 283 -1.22 -31.70 16.04
N LEU A 284 -1.03 -30.74 15.16
CA LEU A 284 -1.91 -29.56 15.04
C LEU A 284 -3.30 -29.92 14.50
N ASP A 285 -3.43 -30.94 13.65
CA ASP A 285 -4.73 -31.40 13.12
C ASP A 285 -5.68 -31.85 14.22
N LYS A 286 -5.14 -32.39 15.32
CA LYS A 286 -5.88 -32.87 16.51
C LYS A 286 -6.33 -31.75 17.46
N THR A 287 -5.99 -30.52 17.19
CA THR A 287 -6.32 -29.34 18.03
C THR A 287 -7.49 -28.55 17.47
N ASP A 288 -7.97 -27.55 18.21
CA ASP A 288 -9.03 -26.65 17.80
C ASP A 288 -8.48 -25.40 17.03
N VAL A 289 -7.18 -25.37 16.68
CA VAL A 289 -6.65 -24.25 15.88
C VAL A 289 -7.37 -24.18 14.54
N PRO A 290 -7.91 -23.00 14.15
CA PRO A 290 -8.74 -22.90 12.95
C PRO A 290 -7.96 -23.09 11.63
N MET A 291 -6.64 -22.76 11.63
CA MET A 291 -5.84 -22.68 10.40
C MET A 291 -4.36 -22.96 10.69
N ILE A 292 -3.67 -23.57 9.75
CA ILE A 292 -2.22 -23.76 9.78
C ILE A 292 -1.58 -22.87 8.69
N GLU A 293 -0.60 -22.05 9.07
CA GLU A 293 0.32 -21.39 8.14
C GLU A 293 1.59 -22.26 8.04
N LEU A 294 1.78 -22.92 6.91
CA LEU A 294 2.92 -23.77 6.63
C LEU A 294 4.10 -22.93 6.12
N ASN A 295 5.09 -22.75 6.96
CA ASN A 295 6.25 -21.91 6.67
C ASN A 295 7.36 -22.72 5.99
N ILE A 296 7.36 -22.74 4.65
CA ILE A 296 8.41 -23.38 3.83
C ILE A 296 9.53 -22.42 3.44
N SER A 297 9.48 -21.18 3.91
CA SER A 297 10.34 -20.08 3.48
C SER A 297 11.62 -19.89 4.30
N CYS A 298 11.95 -20.82 5.22
CA CYS A 298 13.10 -20.68 6.10
C CYS A 298 14.41 -21.08 5.37
N PRO A 299 15.35 -20.13 5.14
CA PRO A 299 16.57 -20.39 4.34
C PRO A 299 17.66 -21.19 5.07
N ASN A 300 17.47 -21.51 6.36
CA ASN A 300 18.54 -21.96 7.25
C ASN A 300 18.48 -23.46 7.60
N VAL A 301 17.95 -24.31 6.73
CA VAL A 301 17.93 -25.76 6.96
C VAL A 301 19.21 -26.39 6.43
N LYS A 302 20.19 -26.61 7.32
CA LYS A 302 21.46 -27.28 6.98
C LYS A 302 21.34 -28.78 6.72
N ALA A 303 20.22 -29.41 7.06
CA ALA A 303 20.02 -30.84 6.85
C ALA A 303 19.49 -31.13 5.44
N GLY A 304 20.33 -31.61 4.55
CA GLY A 304 19.95 -32.16 3.26
C GLY A 304 19.93 -31.18 2.07
N GLY A 305 20.28 -29.93 2.20
CA GLY A 305 20.57 -29.05 1.06
C GLY A 305 19.35 -28.56 0.25
N MET A 306 18.12 -28.85 0.65
CA MET A 306 16.92 -28.32 0.00
C MET A 306 16.27 -27.20 0.81
N ALA A 307 16.33 -25.99 0.30
CA ALA A 307 15.48 -24.91 0.75
C ALA A 307 14.08 -25.13 0.14
N PHE A 308 13.19 -25.75 0.88
CA PHE A 308 11.88 -26.21 0.39
C PHE A 308 11.05 -25.11 -0.31
N GLY A 309 11.24 -23.86 0.04
CA GLY A 309 10.51 -22.74 -0.56
C GLY A 309 11.17 -22.08 -1.77
N LEU A 310 12.29 -22.61 -2.29
CA LEU A 310 13.00 -22.02 -3.43
C LEU A 310 12.66 -22.67 -4.78
N GLU A 311 12.21 -23.93 -4.76
CA GLU A 311 11.94 -24.72 -5.96
C GLU A 311 10.54 -25.32 -5.95
N CYS A 312 9.87 -25.33 -7.11
CA CYS A 312 8.50 -25.84 -7.27
C CYS A 312 8.33 -27.28 -6.78
N THR A 313 9.27 -28.16 -7.14
CA THR A 313 9.20 -29.60 -6.78
C THR A 313 9.36 -29.81 -5.28
N ALA A 314 10.30 -29.11 -4.66
CA ALA A 314 10.53 -29.22 -3.22
C ALA A 314 9.34 -28.68 -2.42
N ALA A 315 8.79 -27.52 -2.81
CA ALA A 315 7.62 -26.91 -2.19
C ALA A 315 6.38 -27.81 -2.30
N SER A 316 6.09 -28.32 -3.51
CA SER A 316 4.93 -29.21 -3.75
C SER A 316 5.05 -30.52 -2.98
N THR A 317 6.27 -31.08 -2.82
CA THR A 317 6.50 -32.30 -2.03
C THR A 317 6.11 -32.11 -0.58
N VAL A 318 6.53 -31.02 0.07
CA VAL A 318 6.18 -30.73 1.46
C VAL A 318 4.67 -30.47 1.60
N VAL A 319 4.11 -29.63 0.74
CA VAL A 319 2.67 -29.31 0.80
C VAL A 319 1.81 -30.55 0.61
N SER A 320 2.11 -31.38 -0.39
CA SER A 320 1.39 -32.65 -0.64
C SER A 320 1.49 -33.63 0.53
N ALA A 321 2.66 -33.73 1.17
CA ALA A 321 2.83 -34.59 2.33
C ALA A 321 2.05 -34.11 3.55
N VAL A 322 2.10 -32.81 3.83
CA VAL A 322 1.33 -32.18 4.90
C VAL A 322 -0.17 -32.28 4.64
N ARG A 323 -0.62 -32.05 3.39
CA ARG A 323 -2.04 -32.14 3.02
C ARG A 323 -2.64 -33.53 3.29
N LYS A 324 -1.86 -34.58 3.19
CA LYS A 324 -2.33 -35.96 3.45
C LYS A 324 -2.70 -36.22 4.91
N VAL A 325 -2.11 -35.46 5.82
CA VAL A 325 -2.23 -35.69 7.28
C VAL A 325 -3.07 -34.64 8.01
N THR A 326 -3.45 -33.55 7.36
CA THR A 326 -4.33 -32.55 7.95
C THR A 326 -5.53 -32.24 7.06
N LYS A 327 -6.68 -31.96 7.66
CA LYS A 327 -7.88 -31.44 6.98
C LYS A 327 -8.09 -29.96 7.25
N LYS A 328 -7.28 -29.36 8.11
CA LYS A 328 -7.38 -27.94 8.42
C LYS A 328 -7.05 -27.07 7.21
N PRO A 329 -7.64 -25.87 7.12
CA PRO A 329 -7.21 -24.84 6.19
C PRO A 329 -5.70 -24.65 6.25
N LEU A 330 -5.04 -24.83 5.09
CA LEU A 330 -3.57 -24.83 4.94
C LEU A 330 -3.14 -23.65 4.09
N VAL A 331 -2.62 -22.61 4.71
CA VAL A 331 -2.00 -21.45 4.04
C VAL A 331 -0.49 -21.69 3.94
N VAL A 332 0.10 -21.53 2.77
CA VAL A 332 1.54 -21.77 2.54
C VAL A 332 2.28 -20.44 2.48
N LYS A 333 3.26 -20.23 3.39
CA LYS A 333 4.09 -19.04 3.44
C LYS A 333 5.31 -19.16 2.54
N LEU A 334 5.36 -18.27 1.54
CA LEU A 334 6.35 -18.30 0.48
C LEU A 334 7.58 -17.43 0.78
N SER A 335 8.71 -17.81 0.18
CA SER A 335 9.98 -17.10 0.26
C SER A 335 10.11 -16.05 -0.85
N PRO A 336 10.53 -14.81 -0.55
CA PRO A 336 10.87 -13.83 -1.58
C PRO A 336 12.18 -14.16 -2.31
N ASN A 337 12.93 -15.15 -1.80
CA ASN A 337 14.23 -15.54 -2.34
C ASN A 337 14.12 -16.62 -3.40
N ALA A 338 12.91 -17.12 -3.70
CA ALA A 338 12.65 -18.03 -4.80
C ALA A 338 12.92 -17.33 -6.15
N PRO A 339 13.71 -17.94 -7.05
CA PRO A 339 13.92 -17.39 -8.39
C PRO A 339 12.61 -17.21 -9.17
N ASP A 340 11.66 -18.13 -8.98
CA ASP A 340 10.32 -18.11 -9.55
C ASP A 340 9.26 -18.26 -8.45
N VAL A 341 8.93 -17.15 -7.82
CA VAL A 341 7.92 -17.14 -6.74
C VAL A 341 6.52 -17.51 -7.25
N VAL A 342 6.20 -17.15 -8.49
CA VAL A 342 4.90 -17.47 -9.10
C VAL A 342 4.81 -18.98 -9.37
N GLY A 343 5.83 -19.57 -9.94
CA GLY A 343 5.89 -21.03 -10.17
C GLY A 343 5.77 -21.83 -8.88
N VAL A 344 6.48 -21.40 -7.81
CA VAL A 344 6.38 -22.02 -6.48
C VAL A 344 4.96 -21.87 -5.91
N ALA A 345 4.35 -20.71 -6.03
CA ALA A 345 2.96 -20.45 -5.59
C ALA A 345 1.99 -21.42 -6.27
N MET A 346 2.05 -21.52 -7.61
CA MET A 346 1.18 -22.39 -8.39
C MET A 346 1.42 -23.89 -8.10
N ALA A 347 2.68 -24.27 -7.83
CA ALA A 347 3.00 -25.63 -7.41
C ALA A 347 2.41 -25.98 -6.04
N CYS A 348 2.42 -25.04 -5.08
CA CYS A 348 1.78 -25.21 -3.79
C CYS A 348 0.25 -25.36 -3.90
N VAL A 349 -0.40 -24.56 -4.73
CA VAL A 349 -1.86 -24.66 -4.97
C VAL A 349 -2.22 -26.04 -5.53
N LYS A 350 -1.51 -26.50 -6.56
CA LYS A 350 -1.70 -27.83 -7.14
C LYS A 350 -1.44 -28.96 -6.14
N ALA A 351 -0.57 -28.74 -5.17
CA ALA A 351 -0.25 -29.69 -4.11
C ALA A 351 -1.27 -29.72 -2.96
N GLY A 352 -2.28 -28.84 -2.97
CA GLY A 352 -3.37 -28.82 -2.01
C GLY A 352 -3.29 -27.73 -0.95
N ALA A 353 -2.60 -26.62 -1.22
CA ALA A 353 -2.70 -25.42 -0.41
C ALA A 353 -4.09 -24.77 -0.59
N ASP A 354 -4.73 -24.40 0.53
CA ASP A 354 -6.02 -23.70 0.54
C ASP A 354 -5.86 -22.17 0.53
N GLY A 355 -4.64 -21.67 0.68
CA GLY A 355 -4.27 -20.26 0.63
C GLY A 355 -2.76 -20.07 0.54
N LEU A 356 -2.34 -18.85 0.22
CA LEU A 356 -0.94 -18.46 0.16
C LEU A 356 -0.71 -17.23 1.04
N SER A 357 0.46 -17.14 1.70
CA SER A 357 0.94 -15.92 2.34
C SER A 357 2.33 -15.58 1.80
N LEU A 358 2.56 -14.35 1.45
CA LEU A 358 3.85 -13.89 0.92
C LEU A 358 4.06 -12.38 1.17
N VAL A 359 5.26 -11.98 1.62
CA VAL A 359 6.50 -12.75 1.61
C VAL A 359 7.10 -12.86 3.02
N ASN A 360 8.02 -13.82 3.21
CA ASN A 360 8.92 -13.83 4.35
C ASN A 360 10.05 -12.79 4.13
N THR A 361 11.16 -12.85 4.87
CA THR A 361 12.28 -11.90 4.80
C THR A 361 13.16 -12.12 3.58
N VAL A 362 13.68 -11.02 3.02
CA VAL A 362 14.66 -11.05 1.92
C VAL A 362 16.04 -11.38 2.50
N GLN A 363 16.81 -12.23 1.85
CA GLN A 363 18.15 -12.59 2.31
C GLN A 363 19.10 -11.40 2.19
N ALA A 364 19.84 -11.11 3.26
CA ALA A 364 20.75 -9.98 3.37
C ALA A 364 21.99 -10.34 4.23
N ILE A 365 22.94 -9.41 4.32
CA ILE A 365 24.14 -9.48 5.16
C ILE A 365 24.36 -8.13 5.85
N ALA A 366 24.95 -8.14 7.03
CA ALA A 366 25.52 -6.97 7.68
C ALA A 366 26.97 -7.24 8.06
N ILE A 367 27.84 -6.25 7.85
CA ILE A 367 29.27 -6.32 8.13
C ILE A 367 29.61 -5.39 9.30
N ASP A 368 30.28 -5.93 10.29
CA ASP A 368 30.94 -5.17 11.35
C ASP A 368 32.31 -4.69 10.81
N ILE A 369 32.37 -3.42 10.45
CA ILE A 369 33.55 -2.83 9.81
C ILE A 369 34.72 -2.68 10.78
N GLU A 370 34.45 -2.51 12.09
CA GLU A 370 35.48 -2.37 13.10
C GLU A 370 36.20 -3.70 13.36
N ASN A 371 35.46 -4.80 13.31
CA ASN A 371 36.01 -6.13 13.54
C ASN A 371 36.25 -6.93 12.24
N ALA A 372 36.02 -6.33 11.08
CA ALA A 372 36.20 -6.91 9.74
C ALA A 372 35.55 -8.31 9.60
N LYS A 373 34.29 -8.48 10.07
CA LYS A 373 33.57 -9.75 10.05
C LYS A 373 32.06 -9.56 9.85
N PRO A 374 31.33 -10.62 9.42
CA PRO A 374 29.87 -10.60 9.44
C PRO A 374 29.36 -10.37 10.87
N VAL A 375 28.28 -9.58 11.01
CA VAL A 375 27.60 -9.32 12.28
C VAL A 375 26.97 -10.60 12.85
N PHE A 376 26.34 -11.39 11.99
CA PHE A 376 25.62 -12.59 12.38
C PHE A 376 26.49 -13.86 12.27
N ALA A 377 26.37 -14.75 13.25
CA ALA A 377 27.07 -16.04 13.24
C ALA A 377 26.74 -16.88 11.98
N ASN A 378 25.53 -16.74 11.42
CA ASN A 378 25.10 -17.43 10.20
C ASN A 378 25.50 -16.68 8.92
N ILE A 379 26.25 -15.59 9.00
CA ILE A 379 26.66 -14.73 7.89
C ILE A 379 25.46 -14.06 7.21
N ARG A 380 24.54 -14.87 6.66
CA ARG A 380 23.32 -14.40 5.99
C ARG A 380 22.14 -14.39 6.97
N ALA A 381 21.27 -13.38 6.82
CA ALA A 381 20.13 -13.13 7.69
C ALA A 381 18.94 -12.60 6.90
N GLY A 382 17.79 -12.42 7.55
CA GLY A 382 16.59 -11.95 6.90
C GLY A 382 16.41 -10.43 7.02
N TYR A 383 16.29 -9.72 5.91
CA TYR A 383 15.95 -8.31 5.84
C TYR A 383 14.44 -8.10 5.79
N CYS A 384 13.93 -7.20 6.62
CA CYS A 384 12.52 -6.85 6.74
C CYS A 384 12.35 -5.36 7.07
N GLY A 385 11.13 -4.85 6.99
CA GLY A 385 10.81 -3.44 7.24
C GLY A 385 10.33 -2.72 5.97
N PRO A 386 10.14 -1.38 6.03
CA PRO A 386 9.47 -0.62 4.96
C PRO A 386 10.13 -0.72 3.59
N ALA A 387 11.45 -0.88 3.53
CA ALA A 387 12.16 -0.92 2.24
C ALA A 387 11.83 -2.15 1.39
N ILE A 388 11.32 -3.24 1.98
CA ILE A 388 10.91 -4.41 1.19
C ILE A 388 9.49 -4.30 0.61
N LYS A 389 8.68 -3.28 1.02
CA LYS A 389 7.28 -3.16 0.56
C LYS A 389 7.11 -3.23 -0.96
N PRO A 390 7.83 -2.46 -1.78
CA PRO A 390 7.63 -2.52 -3.23
C PRO A 390 7.97 -3.88 -3.85
N LEU A 391 8.90 -4.62 -3.27
CA LEU A 391 9.24 -5.98 -3.70
C LEU A 391 8.12 -6.96 -3.34
N ALA A 392 7.65 -6.92 -2.08
CA ALA A 392 6.58 -7.77 -1.59
C ALA A 392 5.27 -7.49 -2.36
N LEU A 393 4.91 -6.22 -2.54
CA LEU A 393 3.71 -5.80 -3.28
C LEU A 393 3.73 -6.32 -4.73
N ARG A 394 4.87 -6.21 -5.43
CA ARG A 394 5.03 -6.77 -6.77
C ARG A 394 4.83 -8.28 -6.79
N MET A 395 5.44 -9.02 -5.85
CA MET A 395 5.30 -10.48 -5.79
C MET A 395 3.86 -10.91 -5.51
N VAL A 396 3.13 -10.19 -4.63
CA VAL A 396 1.70 -10.41 -4.40
C VAL A 396 0.90 -10.15 -5.67
N TYR A 397 1.19 -9.04 -6.36
CA TYR A 397 0.52 -8.70 -7.63
C TYR A 397 0.71 -9.79 -8.68
N ASP A 398 1.96 -10.24 -8.90
CA ASP A 398 2.31 -11.27 -9.90
C ASP A 398 1.64 -12.62 -9.58
N VAL A 399 1.61 -13.03 -8.30
CA VAL A 399 0.95 -14.27 -7.86
C VAL A 399 -0.57 -14.18 -8.04
N VAL A 400 -1.20 -13.06 -7.67
CA VAL A 400 -2.64 -12.88 -7.86
C VAL A 400 -2.99 -12.80 -9.35
N GLU A 401 -2.17 -12.18 -10.18
CA GLU A 401 -2.37 -12.17 -11.63
C GLU A 401 -2.35 -13.60 -12.21
N ALA A 402 -1.39 -14.42 -11.78
CA ALA A 402 -1.34 -15.83 -12.19
C ALA A 402 -2.56 -16.62 -11.65
N MET A 403 -2.98 -16.35 -10.40
CA MET A 403 -4.16 -16.95 -9.81
C MET A 403 -5.44 -16.60 -10.58
N ASN A 404 -5.54 -15.37 -11.08
CA ASN A 404 -6.70 -14.92 -11.86
C ASN A 404 -6.83 -15.59 -13.23
N ARG A 405 -5.78 -16.23 -13.72
CA ARG A 405 -5.80 -17.05 -14.97
C ARG A 405 -6.37 -18.46 -14.75
N LEU A 406 -6.50 -18.90 -13.49
CA LEU A 406 -7.14 -20.17 -13.15
C LEU A 406 -8.67 -20.07 -13.20
N PRO A 407 -9.38 -21.19 -13.39
CA PRO A 407 -10.80 -21.28 -13.08
C PRO A 407 -11.12 -20.77 -11.67
N LYS A 408 -12.27 -20.16 -11.46
CA LYS A 408 -12.62 -19.52 -10.18
C LYS A 408 -12.55 -20.50 -9.00
N GLU A 409 -12.95 -21.72 -9.21
CA GLU A 409 -12.95 -22.83 -8.22
C GLU A 409 -11.58 -23.34 -7.83
N GLU A 410 -10.56 -23.06 -8.63
CA GLU A 410 -9.16 -23.42 -8.36
C GLU A 410 -8.37 -22.29 -7.69
N ARG A 411 -8.97 -21.08 -7.58
CA ARG A 411 -8.33 -19.92 -7.00
C ARG A 411 -8.30 -20.00 -5.49
N VAL A 412 -7.16 -19.76 -4.90
CA VAL A 412 -7.02 -19.67 -3.45
C VAL A 412 -6.75 -18.24 -3.00
N PRO A 413 -7.14 -17.85 -1.77
CA PRO A 413 -6.86 -16.53 -1.22
C PRO A 413 -5.37 -16.29 -1.02
N VAL A 414 -4.96 -15.03 -1.14
CA VAL A 414 -3.60 -14.56 -0.97
C VAL A 414 -3.53 -13.57 0.18
N ILE A 415 -2.61 -13.79 1.12
CA ILE A 415 -2.30 -12.88 2.24
C ILE A 415 -1.01 -12.13 1.91
N GLY A 416 -1.07 -10.80 1.89
CA GLY A 416 0.10 -9.96 1.59
C GLY A 416 0.92 -9.63 2.83
N ILE A 417 2.24 -9.82 2.76
CA ILE A 417 3.17 -9.57 3.87
C ILE A 417 4.40 -8.83 3.35
N GLY A 418 4.89 -7.85 4.10
CA GLY A 418 6.19 -7.22 3.85
C GLY A 418 6.14 -5.70 3.72
N GLY A 419 6.72 -5.02 4.70
CA GLY A 419 6.91 -3.58 4.70
C GLY A 419 5.66 -2.73 4.91
N ILE A 420 4.55 -3.32 5.32
CA ILE A 420 3.29 -2.63 5.63
C ILE A 420 3.44 -1.86 6.94
N GLN A 421 3.29 -0.53 6.91
CA GLN A 421 3.44 0.34 8.06
C GLN A 421 2.19 1.16 8.40
N ASN A 422 1.29 1.34 7.45
CA ASN A 422 0.13 2.21 7.58
C ASN A 422 -1.03 1.71 6.72
N TRP A 423 -2.20 2.34 6.85
CA TRP A 423 -3.39 1.96 6.10
C TRP A 423 -3.24 2.15 4.57
N GLN A 424 -2.42 3.08 4.12
CA GLN A 424 -2.16 3.30 2.69
C GLN A 424 -1.46 2.08 2.09
N ASP A 425 -0.45 1.56 2.80
CA ASP A 425 0.24 0.34 2.39
C ASP A 425 -0.73 -0.85 2.33
N ALA A 426 -1.61 -1.00 3.35
CA ALA A 426 -2.63 -2.03 3.39
C ALA A 426 -3.60 -1.95 2.19
N VAL A 427 -4.05 -0.74 1.84
CA VAL A 427 -4.88 -0.49 0.65
C VAL A 427 -4.16 -0.93 -0.63
N GLU A 428 -2.86 -0.63 -0.78
CA GLU A 428 -2.08 -1.04 -1.96
C GLU A 428 -2.09 -2.57 -2.12
N PHE A 429 -1.85 -3.33 -1.03
CA PHE A 429 -1.87 -4.79 -1.08
C PHE A 429 -3.27 -5.36 -1.41
N ILE A 430 -4.33 -4.80 -0.83
CA ILE A 430 -5.70 -5.25 -1.13
C ILE A 430 -6.06 -4.90 -2.58
N MET A 431 -5.72 -3.71 -3.07
CA MET A 431 -5.94 -3.33 -4.47
C MET A 431 -5.11 -4.16 -5.45
N ALA A 432 -3.93 -4.64 -5.04
CA ALA A 432 -3.14 -5.62 -5.79
C ALA A 432 -3.75 -7.03 -5.79
N GLY A 433 -4.78 -7.29 -4.97
CA GLY A 433 -5.55 -8.51 -4.95
C GLY A 433 -5.40 -9.37 -3.70
N ALA A 434 -4.65 -8.93 -2.69
CA ALA A 434 -4.58 -9.63 -1.42
C ALA A 434 -5.96 -9.67 -0.73
N ASN A 435 -6.31 -10.82 -0.15
CA ASN A 435 -7.53 -11.00 0.65
C ASN A 435 -7.37 -10.44 2.06
N ALA A 436 -6.17 -10.55 2.61
CA ALA A 436 -5.78 -10.02 3.90
C ALA A 436 -4.31 -9.61 3.90
N ILE A 437 -3.85 -9.01 4.98
CA ILE A 437 -2.47 -8.60 5.17
C ILE A 437 -1.91 -9.10 6.50
N GLU A 438 -0.62 -9.41 6.54
CA GLU A 438 0.11 -9.63 7.79
C GLU A 438 1.06 -8.47 8.06
N VAL A 439 1.00 -7.94 9.28
CA VAL A 439 1.84 -6.84 9.76
C VAL A 439 2.87 -7.40 10.74
N GLY A 440 4.15 -7.19 10.42
CA GLY A 440 5.28 -7.68 11.22
C GLY A 440 6.02 -6.55 11.93
N THR A 441 7.19 -6.19 11.42
CA THR A 441 8.18 -5.27 12.03
C THR A 441 7.67 -3.88 12.35
N ALA A 442 6.59 -3.41 11.74
CA ALA A 442 5.99 -2.12 12.05
C ALA A 442 5.53 -2.01 13.50
N THR A 443 5.16 -3.13 14.14
CA THR A 443 4.76 -3.19 15.55
C THR A 443 5.90 -2.90 16.52
N PHE A 444 7.14 -3.02 16.11
CA PHE A 444 8.31 -2.69 16.95
C PHE A 444 8.50 -1.19 17.14
N SER A 445 8.20 -0.40 16.12
CA SER A 445 8.27 1.06 16.18
C SER A 445 6.98 1.70 16.70
N ASN A 446 5.82 1.13 16.37
CA ASN A 446 4.51 1.58 16.84
C ASN A 446 3.61 0.37 17.14
N PRO A 447 3.44 -0.02 18.41
CA PRO A 447 2.59 -1.14 18.79
C PRO A 447 1.13 -1.01 18.31
N ASN A 448 0.62 0.22 18.14
CA ASN A 448 -0.75 0.50 17.68
C ASN A 448 -0.91 0.45 16.16
N THR A 449 0.15 0.23 15.40
CA THR A 449 0.13 0.25 13.91
C THR A 449 -1.04 -0.55 13.33
N MET A 450 -1.30 -1.76 13.83
CA MET A 450 -2.38 -2.60 13.29
C MET A 450 -3.76 -2.02 13.54
N ILE A 451 -3.99 -1.39 14.69
CA ILE A 451 -5.26 -0.71 15.01
C ILE A 451 -5.43 0.51 14.09
N GLU A 452 -4.38 1.31 13.93
CA GLU A 452 -4.39 2.47 13.03
C GLU A 452 -4.63 2.07 11.56
N ILE A 453 -4.13 0.90 11.14
CA ILE A 453 -4.41 0.34 9.82
C ILE A 453 -5.89 -0.04 9.69
N ILE A 454 -6.50 -0.71 10.67
CA ILE A 454 -7.91 -1.09 10.65
C ILE A 454 -8.80 0.16 10.54
N ASP A 455 -8.56 1.16 11.40
CA ASP A 455 -9.32 2.41 11.41
C ASP A 455 -9.14 3.19 10.09
N GLY A 456 -7.91 3.24 9.58
CA GLY A 456 -7.58 3.91 8.33
C GLY A 456 -8.20 3.24 7.10
N LEU A 457 -8.26 1.90 7.06
CA LEU A 457 -8.97 1.13 6.03
C LEU A 457 -10.45 1.45 6.02
N ALA A 458 -11.11 1.42 7.18
CA ALA A 458 -12.52 1.75 7.32
C ALA A 458 -12.81 3.18 6.83
N ALA A 459 -12.00 4.15 7.26
CA ALA A 459 -12.12 5.54 6.83
C ALA A 459 -11.91 5.71 5.31
N PHE A 460 -10.93 5.02 4.73
CA PHE A 460 -10.67 5.04 3.29
C PHE A 460 -11.84 4.45 2.50
N MET A 461 -12.34 3.28 2.90
CA MET A 461 -13.47 2.61 2.24
C MET A 461 -14.71 3.48 2.28
N LYS A 462 -15.05 4.05 3.45
CA LYS A 462 -16.16 5.00 3.60
C LYS A 462 -16.01 6.18 2.65
N ARG A 463 -14.85 6.83 2.61
CA ARG A 463 -14.56 7.97 1.71
C ARG A 463 -14.67 7.62 0.23
N LYS A 464 -14.34 6.37 -0.15
CA LYS A 464 -14.38 5.89 -1.54
C LYS A 464 -15.68 5.21 -1.92
N GLY A 465 -16.60 5.01 -0.96
CA GLY A 465 -17.89 4.35 -1.19
C GLY A 465 -17.79 2.83 -1.39
N TYR A 466 -16.75 2.19 -0.84
CA TYR A 466 -16.65 0.73 -0.80
C TYR A 466 -17.42 0.19 0.40
N ALA A 467 -18.42 -0.65 0.17
CA ALA A 467 -19.20 -1.29 1.22
C ALA A 467 -18.48 -2.49 1.84
N THR A 468 -17.72 -3.22 1.03
CA THR A 468 -16.96 -4.41 1.44
C THR A 468 -15.55 -4.37 0.87
N LEU A 469 -14.63 -5.12 1.49
CA LEU A 469 -13.25 -5.26 0.98
C LEU A 469 -13.21 -5.92 -0.41
N GLU A 470 -14.15 -6.81 -0.71
CA GLU A 470 -14.25 -7.47 -2.02
C GLU A 470 -14.44 -6.47 -3.16
N GLN A 471 -15.14 -5.35 -2.92
CA GLN A 471 -15.30 -4.28 -3.93
C GLN A 471 -14.00 -3.52 -4.22
N MET A 472 -13.03 -3.56 -3.31
CA MET A 472 -11.74 -2.90 -3.44
C MET A 472 -10.64 -3.86 -3.89
N ARG A 473 -10.79 -5.15 -3.60
CA ARG A 473 -9.79 -6.18 -3.86
C ARG A 473 -9.53 -6.34 -5.36
N GLY A 474 -8.26 -6.30 -5.76
CA GLY A 474 -7.82 -6.53 -7.13
C GLY A 474 -8.17 -5.44 -8.14
N VAL A 475 -8.72 -4.29 -7.70
CA VAL A 475 -9.11 -3.21 -8.65
C VAL A 475 -7.90 -2.63 -9.42
N ALA A 476 -6.69 -2.76 -8.87
CA ALA A 476 -5.48 -2.33 -9.57
C ALA A 476 -5.08 -3.29 -10.70
N GLN A 477 -5.49 -4.55 -10.66
CA GLN A 477 -5.20 -5.52 -11.72
C GLN A 477 -6.15 -5.38 -12.92
N VAL A 478 -7.39 -5.07 -12.69
CA VAL A 478 -8.40 -4.89 -13.76
C VAL A 478 -8.07 -3.68 -14.64
N ASN A 479 -7.46 -2.66 -14.06
CA ASN A 479 -7.13 -1.40 -14.77
C ASN A 479 -5.84 -1.48 -15.59
N CYS A 480 -5.07 -2.56 -15.51
CA CYS A 480 -3.84 -2.77 -16.29
C CYS A 480 -4.04 -3.56 -17.60
N THR A 481 -5.25 -4.06 -17.84
CA THR A 481 -5.58 -4.86 -19.04
C THR A 481 -6.23 -4.06 -20.17
N GLN A 482 -6.11 -2.69 -20.11
CA GLN A 482 -6.57 -1.80 -21.19
C GLN A 482 -5.42 -1.19 -21.99
#